data_3ce4234307b47d758dbc74adafd758ea
#
_entry.id   3ce4234307b47d758dbc74adafd758ea
#
_cell.length_a   1.000
_cell.length_b   1.000
_cell.length_c   1.000
_cell.angle_alpha   90.00
_cell.angle_beta   90.00
_cell.angle_gamma   90.00
#
_symmetry.space_group_name_H-M   'P 1'
#
loop_
_entity.id
_entity.type
_entity.pdbx_description
1 polymer ?
#
loop_
_entity_poly.entity_id
_entity_poly.type
_entity_poly.pdbx_seq_one_letter_code
_entity_poly.pdbx_strand_id
1 'polypeptide(L)'
;VNGSGKHNNWSLITNDGVNLLNPGSTPAQNIQFLVFLMAVIKAVDEYADLMRVSVATAGNDHRLGANEAPPAIVSIYVGDELEKVLESIENGEDFTASDSKQLETGAHVLPHFVQDNTDRNRTSPFAFTGNKFEFRMPGSSLSVADPNIVLNTAVAEALDQICAKLERVDPKDLETEAMKLVKELLKKHRRIIFNGNGYTDAWVAEAEKRGLYNLKSLPEAMPQIKAKKNKELFEKHHVFTEIEIDSRYEIYLENYSKTIRIEALTMLEMVKKDFTDGLMAYETALTDTAIQKKQVLAGAKCTLETSILTKLDTASEAIGLAVEKLEKDLAETQKITDSLALATAYHDIILADMDALRAPVDAAEEMIPETYLPYPTYSKLLFSLR
;
A
#
# COMPACT_ATOMS: atom_id res chain seq x y z
N VAL A 1 -3.46 12.17 -5.67
CA VAL A 1 -4.30 11.61 -4.62
C VAL A 1 -3.73 10.27 -4.19
N ASN A 2 -3.10 10.23 -3.02
CA ASN A 2 -2.29 9.09 -2.57
C ASN A 2 -3.09 7.91 -2.00
N GLY A 3 -4.40 8.01 -1.86
CA GLY A 3 -5.20 6.99 -1.17
C GLY A 3 -5.86 5.94 -2.06
N SER A 4 -5.91 6.15 -3.38
CA SER A 4 -6.66 5.28 -4.28
C SER A 4 -5.97 3.94 -4.52
N GLY A 5 -6.69 2.84 -4.34
CA GLY A 5 -6.22 1.48 -4.56
C GLY A 5 -7.25 0.61 -5.27
N LYS A 6 -6.77 -0.56 -5.72
CA LYS A 6 -7.62 -1.66 -6.20
C LYS A 6 -7.76 -2.71 -5.12
N HIS A 7 -8.94 -3.30 -5.02
CA HIS A 7 -9.14 -4.53 -4.27
C HIS A 7 -9.10 -5.71 -5.24
N ASN A 8 -8.01 -6.48 -5.20
CA ASN A 8 -7.89 -7.70 -5.98
C ASN A 8 -8.62 -8.83 -5.25
N ASN A 9 -9.84 -9.11 -5.68
CA ASN A 9 -10.64 -10.20 -5.14
C ASN A 9 -10.19 -11.52 -5.75
N TRP A 10 -9.85 -12.48 -4.90
CA TRP A 10 -9.27 -13.75 -5.29
C TRP A 10 -9.90 -14.92 -4.53
N SER A 11 -10.21 -16.01 -5.23
CA SER A 11 -10.73 -17.24 -4.66
C SER A 11 -10.31 -18.46 -5.49
N LEU A 12 -10.53 -19.64 -4.95
CA LEU A 12 -10.32 -20.93 -5.62
C LEU A 12 -11.64 -21.60 -5.90
N ILE A 13 -11.85 -21.98 -7.16
CA ILE A 13 -13.09 -22.62 -7.61
C ILE A 13 -12.77 -23.85 -8.46
N THR A 14 -13.51 -24.93 -8.28
CA THR A 14 -13.39 -26.14 -9.11
C THR A 14 -14.08 -25.94 -10.45
N ASN A 15 -13.83 -26.82 -11.43
CA ASN A 15 -14.45 -26.76 -12.76
C ASN A 15 -15.97 -26.90 -12.72
N ASP A 16 -16.51 -27.58 -11.71
CA ASP A 16 -17.95 -27.76 -11.44
C ASP A 16 -18.55 -26.64 -10.56
N GLY A 17 -17.77 -25.60 -10.26
CA GLY A 17 -18.27 -24.38 -9.64
C GLY A 17 -18.26 -24.38 -8.11
N VAL A 18 -17.61 -25.35 -7.46
CA VAL A 18 -17.47 -25.38 -6.00
C VAL A 18 -16.36 -24.42 -5.55
N ASN A 19 -16.71 -23.44 -4.73
CA ASN A 19 -15.75 -22.52 -4.13
C ASN A 19 -15.10 -23.17 -2.91
N LEU A 20 -13.78 -23.42 -2.99
CA LEU A 20 -12.98 -24.11 -1.97
C LEU A 20 -12.71 -23.27 -0.74
N LEU A 21 -12.92 -21.95 -0.82
CA LEU A 21 -12.81 -20.99 0.27
C LEU A 21 -14.17 -20.65 0.90
N ASN A 22 -15.23 -21.43 0.57
CA ASN A 22 -16.52 -21.26 1.22
C ASN A 22 -16.54 -22.03 2.54
N PRO A 23 -16.65 -21.36 3.72
CA PRO A 23 -16.66 -22.01 5.02
C PRO A 23 -17.89 -22.86 5.27
N GLY A 24 -19.01 -22.61 4.55
CA GLY A 24 -20.30 -23.24 4.82
C GLY A 24 -20.92 -22.79 6.14
N SER A 25 -21.90 -23.54 6.63
CA SER A 25 -22.58 -23.25 7.91
C SER A 25 -21.80 -23.69 9.14
N THR A 26 -20.84 -24.59 9.00
CA THR A 26 -20.02 -25.14 10.08
C THR A 26 -18.52 -25.10 9.75
N PRO A 27 -17.90 -23.93 9.77
CA PRO A 27 -16.49 -23.75 9.34
C PRO A 27 -15.51 -24.67 10.07
N ALA A 28 -15.69 -24.90 11.38
CA ALA A 28 -14.81 -25.73 12.19
C ALA A 28 -14.81 -27.22 11.78
N GLN A 29 -15.89 -27.66 11.13
CA GLN A 29 -16.07 -29.05 10.69
C GLN A 29 -15.79 -29.23 9.18
N ASN A 30 -15.65 -28.12 8.44
CA ASN A 30 -15.37 -28.13 7.01
C ASN A 30 -13.87 -28.29 6.76
N ILE A 31 -13.39 -29.53 6.82
CA ILE A 31 -11.96 -29.86 6.67
C ILE A 31 -11.42 -29.38 5.34
N GLN A 32 -12.19 -29.53 4.24
CA GLN A 32 -11.79 -29.04 2.94
C GLN A 32 -11.50 -27.53 2.95
N PHE A 33 -12.46 -26.76 3.48
CA PHE A 33 -12.27 -25.30 3.65
C PHE A 33 -11.03 -24.97 4.49
N LEU A 34 -10.85 -25.64 5.61
CA LEU A 34 -9.72 -25.38 6.50
C LEU A 34 -8.38 -25.70 5.86
N VAL A 35 -8.28 -26.78 5.08
CA VAL A 35 -7.06 -27.12 4.32
C VAL A 35 -6.72 -26.04 3.31
N PHE A 36 -7.69 -25.59 2.51
CA PHE A 36 -7.46 -24.54 1.51
C PHE A 36 -7.20 -23.17 2.15
N LEU A 37 -7.88 -22.84 3.24
CA LEU A 37 -7.60 -21.65 4.05
C LEU A 37 -6.14 -21.65 4.54
N MET A 38 -5.70 -22.76 5.11
CA MET A 38 -4.32 -22.90 5.60
C MET A 38 -3.29 -22.91 4.49
N ALA A 39 -3.63 -23.40 3.30
CA ALA A 39 -2.75 -23.29 2.14
C ALA A 39 -2.51 -21.83 1.75
N VAL A 40 -3.56 -21.00 1.76
CA VAL A 40 -3.44 -19.56 1.49
C VAL A 40 -2.64 -18.86 2.59
N ILE A 41 -2.96 -19.11 3.86
CA ILE A 41 -2.24 -18.51 5.00
C ILE A 41 -0.75 -18.86 4.95
N LYS A 42 -0.42 -20.13 4.71
CA LYS A 42 0.95 -20.60 4.53
C LYS A 42 1.65 -19.90 3.35
N ALA A 43 1.00 -19.84 2.20
CA ALA A 43 1.54 -19.23 0.99
C ALA A 43 1.88 -17.74 1.22
N VAL A 44 0.95 -17.00 1.81
CA VAL A 44 1.12 -15.56 2.07
C VAL A 44 2.17 -15.31 3.15
N ASP A 45 2.27 -16.16 4.18
CA ASP A 45 3.30 -16.04 5.22
C ASP A 45 4.71 -16.34 4.68
N GLU A 46 4.86 -17.40 3.90
CA GLU A 46 6.17 -17.80 3.35
C GLU A 46 6.66 -16.86 2.24
N TYR A 47 5.74 -16.25 1.48
CA TYR A 47 6.04 -15.38 0.34
C TYR A 47 5.51 -13.96 0.50
N ALA A 48 5.39 -13.47 1.75
CA ALA A 48 4.97 -12.10 2.05
C ALA A 48 5.86 -11.04 1.39
N ASP A 49 7.15 -11.32 1.28
CA ASP A 49 8.14 -10.53 0.56
C ASP A 49 7.80 -10.39 -0.94
N LEU A 50 7.48 -11.50 -1.63
CA LEU A 50 7.04 -11.47 -3.03
C LEU A 50 5.68 -10.79 -3.19
N MET A 51 4.76 -10.99 -2.27
CA MET A 51 3.48 -10.27 -2.27
C MET A 51 3.71 -8.75 -2.22
N ARG A 52 4.67 -8.28 -1.42
CA ARG A 52 5.05 -6.86 -1.38
C ARG A 52 5.74 -6.41 -2.67
N VAL A 53 6.66 -7.21 -3.21
CA VAL A 53 7.30 -6.95 -4.52
C VAL A 53 6.26 -6.77 -5.62
N SER A 54 5.24 -7.61 -5.67
CA SER A 54 4.21 -7.60 -6.72
C SER A 54 3.41 -6.29 -6.81
N VAL A 55 3.49 -5.44 -5.80
CA VAL A 55 2.80 -4.14 -5.73
C VAL A 55 3.76 -2.97 -5.56
N ALA A 56 5.06 -3.21 -5.68
CA ALA A 56 6.09 -2.19 -5.50
C ALA A 56 6.19 -1.30 -6.75
N THR A 57 5.81 -0.03 -6.60
CA THR A 57 5.93 1.01 -7.65
C THR A 57 6.13 2.36 -6.97
N ALA A 58 6.69 3.33 -7.70
CA ALA A 58 6.88 4.69 -7.19
C ALA A 58 5.58 5.30 -6.63
N GLY A 59 4.47 5.21 -7.38
CA GLY A 59 3.18 5.72 -6.91
C GLY A 59 2.62 4.97 -5.70
N ASN A 60 2.93 3.69 -5.53
CA ASN A 60 2.46 2.91 -4.39
C ASN A 60 3.31 3.13 -3.13
N ASP A 61 4.56 3.53 -3.27
CA ASP A 61 5.42 3.92 -2.15
C ASP A 61 4.87 5.17 -1.43
N HIS A 62 4.34 6.14 -2.18
CA HIS A 62 3.63 7.30 -1.62
C HIS A 62 2.28 6.94 -0.96
N ARG A 63 1.68 5.82 -1.35
CA ARG A 63 0.36 5.42 -0.90
C ARG A 63 0.40 4.54 0.35
N LEU A 64 1.23 3.48 0.35
CA LEU A 64 1.25 2.48 1.43
C LEU A 64 1.69 3.12 2.76
N GLY A 65 0.90 2.87 3.81
CA GLY A 65 1.14 3.45 5.13
C GLY A 65 0.71 4.91 5.28
N ALA A 66 0.12 5.53 4.24
CA ALA A 66 -0.39 6.89 4.28
C ALA A 66 -1.92 6.92 4.17
N ASN A 67 -2.55 7.87 4.82
CA ASN A 67 -4.02 8.09 4.82
C ASN A 67 -4.82 6.82 5.14
N GLU A 68 -5.65 6.35 4.21
CA GLU A 68 -6.49 5.15 4.35
C GLU A 68 -5.89 3.90 3.66
N ALA A 69 -4.63 3.95 3.26
CA ALA A 69 -3.98 2.80 2.64
C ALA A 69 -3.42 1.83 3.69
N PRO A 70 -3.40 0.51 3.41
CA PRO A 70 -2.78 -0.45 4.30
C PRO A 70 -1.27 -0.18 4.45
N PRO A 71 -0.64 -0.59 5.57
CA PRO A 71 0.79 -0.49 5.74
C PRO A 71 1.56 -1.38 4.74
N ALA A 72 2.87 -1.17 4.61
CA ALA A 72 3.75 -1.99 3.77
C ALA A 72 4.01 -3.41 4.34
N ILE A 73 3.38 -3.74 5.45
CA ILE A 73 3.47 -5.05 6.11
C ILE A 73 2.34 -5.93 5.60
N VAL A 74 2.68 -7.06 4.97
CA VAL A 74 1.69 -8.05 4.56
C VAL A 74 1.20 -8.82 5.80
N SER A 75 -0.09 -8.73 6.11
CA SER A 75 -0.76 -9.49 7.16
C SER A 75 -2.14 -9.92 6.70
N ILE A 76 -2.69 -10.95 7.32
CA ILE A 76 -3.99 -11.52 6.95
C ILE A 76 -5.02 -11.20 8.02
N TYR A 77 -6.12 -10.62 7.61
CA TYR A 77 -7.34 -10.48 8.40
C TYR A 77 -8.28 -11.64 8.09
N VAL A 78 -8.72 -12.35 9.12
CA VAL A 78 -9.66 -13.47 8.97
C VAL A 78 -11.06 -13.18 9.55
N GLY A 79 -11.17 -12.15 10.37
CA GLY A 79 -12.38 -11.80 11.11
C GLY A 79 -12.53 -12.57 12.44
N ASP A 80 -13.30 -11.99 13.36
CA ASP A 80 -13.40 -12.48 14.75
C ASP A 80 -13.98 -13.90 14.87
N GLU A 81 -14.94 -14.25 14.02
CA GLU A 81 -15.54 -15.60 14.08
C GLU A 81 -14.57 -16.67 13.62
N LEU A 82 -13.91 -16.45 12.49
CA LEU A 82 -12.96 -17.43 11.98
C LEU A 82 -11.71 -17.48 12.86
N GLU A 83 -11.31 -16.38 13.51
CA GLU A 83 -10.25 -16.40 14.50
C GLU A 83 -10.58 -17.32 15.67
N LYS A 84 -11.80 -17.25 16.23
CA LYS A 84 -12.25 -18.15 17.30
C LYS A 84 -12.25 -19.61 16.86
N VAL A 85 -12.65 -19.90 15.61
CA VAL A 85 -12.57 -21.25 15.04
C VAL A 85 -11.11 -21.73 15.01
N LEU A 86 -10.21 -20.89 14.53
CA LEU A 86 -8.78 -21.22 14.47
C LEU A 86 -8.18 -21.41 15.88
N GLU A 87 -8.58 -20.59 16.84
CA GLU A 87 -8.17 -20.75 18.25
C GLU A 87 -8.67 -22.05 18.87
N SER A 88 -9.93 -22.44 18.64
CA SER A 88 -10.46 -23.71 19.12
C SER A 88 -9.72 -24.91 18.54
N ILE A 89 -9.38 -24.86 17.24
CA ILE A 89 -8.58 -25.89 16.58
C ILE A 89 -7.17 -25.96 17.19
N GLU A 90 -6.54 -24.82 17.44
CA GLU A 90 -5.20 -24.78 18.05
C GLU A 90 -5.19 -25.39 19.45
N ASN A 91 -6.20 -25.04 20.28
CA ASN A 91 -6.35 -25.52 21.64
C ASN A 91 -6.85 -26.95 21.71
N GLY A 92 -7.43 -27.52 20.64
CA GLY A 92 -8.02 -28.84 20.61
C GLY A 92 -9.37 -28.91 21.33
N GLU A 93 -10.09 -27.79 21.36
CA GLU A 93 -11.42 -27.66 21.94
C GLU A 93 -12.50 -27.89 20.86
N ASP A 94 -13.63 -28.49 21.26
CA ASP A 94 -14.79 -28.61 20.38
C ASP A 94 -15.43 -27.22 20.21
N PHE A 95 -15.37 -26.66 19.00
CA PHE A 95 -16.05 -25.42 18.68
C PHE A 95 -17.56 -25.67 18.57
N THR A 96 -18.29 -25.25 19.59
CA THR A 96 -19.75 -25.07 19.49
C THR A 96 -19.98 -23.67 18.91
N ALA A 97 -20.58 -23.59 17.72
CA ALA A 97 -20.98 -22.31 17.13
C ALA A 97 -21.73 -21.52 18.21
N SER A 98 -21.16 -20.41 18.66
CA SER A 98 -21.90 -19.47 19.49
C SER A 98 -23.06 -18.99 18.64
N ASP A 99 -24.27 -19.01 19.20
CA ASP A 99 -25.48 -18.51 18.54
C ASP A 99 -25.15 -17.25 17.77
N SER A 100 -25.41 -17.28 16.46
CA SER A 100 -25.28 -16.10 15.62
C SER A 100 -26.00 -14.96 16.34
N LYS A 101 -25.31 -13.93 16.77
CA LYS A 101 -25.92 -12.79 17.45
C LYS A 101 -26.97 -12.23 16.52
N GLN A 102 -28.23 -12.60 16.76
CA GLN A 102 -29.36 -11.93 16.15
C GLN A 102 -29.37 -10.49 16.68
N LEU A 103 -29.30 -9.54 15.79
CA LEU A 103 -29.51 -8.15 16.15
C LEU A 103 -30.97 -8.01 16.56
N GLU A 104 -31.25 -8.00 17.85
CA GLU A 104 -32.55 -7.61 18.38
C GLU A 104 -32.69 -6.10 18.19
N THR A 105 -33.33 -5.69 17.11
CA THR A 105 -33.58 -4.27 16.81
C THR A 105 -34.66 -3.66 17.71
N GLY A 106 -35.25 -4.43 18.61
CA GLY A 106 -36.33 -3.98 19.50
C GLY A 106 -37.64 -3.61 18.77
N ALA A 107 -37.70 -3.76 17.45
CA ALA A 107 -38.88 -3.45 16.64
C ALA A 107 -39.51 -4.75 16.13
N HIS A 108 -40.69 -5.11 16.64
CA HIS A 108 -41.43 -6.33 16.32
C HIS A 108 -41.85 -6.46 14.84
N VAL A 109 -41.54 -5.48 13.99
CA VAL A 109 -42.00 -5.42 12.59
C VAL A 109 -40.87 -5.60 11.56
N LEU A 110 -39.59 -5.65 12.00
CA LEU A 110 -38.47 -5.87 11.10
C LEU A 110 -38.06 -7.35 11.10
N PRO A 111 -37.75 -7.93 9.91
CA PRO A 111 -37.20 -9.29 9.87
C PRO A 111 -35.91 -9.35 10.65
N HIS A 112 -35.67 -10.49 11.33
CA HIS A 112 -34.42 -10.75 12.02
C HIS A 112 -33.29 -10.76 10.98
N PHE A 113 -32.39 -9.79 11.08
CA PHE A 113 -31.16 -9.77 10.27
C PHE A 113 -30.10 -10.58 11.00
N VAL A 114 -29.55 -11.56 10.33
CA VAL A 114 -28.28 -12.16 10.75
C VAL A 114 -27.25 -11.05 10.65
N GLN A 115 -26.54 -10.77 11.76
CA GLN A 115 -25.45 -9.80 11.73
C GLN A 115 -24.48 -10.24 10.64
N ASP A 116 -24.21 -9.37 9.67
CA ASP A 116 -23.25 -9.65 8.63
C ASP A 116 -21.86 -9.68 9.29
N ASN A 117 -21.37 -10.90 9.51
CA ASN A 117 -20.06 -11.15 10.15
C ASN A 117 -18.87 -10.85 9.22
N THR A 118 -19.12 -10.26 8.05
CA THR A 118 -18.09 -9.71 7.20
C THR A 118 -17.63 -8.36 7.75
N ASP A 119 -17.01 -8.38 8.94
CA ASP A 119 -16.35 -7.19 9.46
C ASP A 119 -15.20 -6.83 8.52
N ARG A 120 -15.33 -5.68 7.85
CA ARG A 120 -14.33 -5.19 6.91
C ARG A 120 -13.29 -4.38 7.67
N ASN A 121 -12.26 -5.04 8.16
CA ASN A 121 -11.09 -4.29 8.62
C ASN A 121 -10.41 -3.62 7.44
N ARG A 122 -10.68 -2.32 7.24
CA ARG A 122 -10.13 -1.52 6.13
C ARG A 122 -8.62 -1.36 6.20
N THR A 123 -8.02 -1.63 7.37
CA THR A 123 -6.59 -1.46 7.61
C THR A 123 -5.77 -2.69 7.21
N SER A 124 -6.42 -3.83 6.92
CA SER A 124 -5.72 -5.05 6.54
C SER A 124 -5.34 -5.06 5.06
N PRO A 125 -4.10 -5.38 4.71
CA PRO A 125 -3.64 -5.49 3.32
C PRO A 125 -4.15 -6.74 2.60
N PHE A 126 -4.48 -7.81 3.33
CA PHE A 126 -4.99 -9.07 2.79
C PHE A 126 -6.09 -9.60 3.70
N ALA A 127 -7.34 -9.52 3.27
CA ALA A 127 -8.50 -9.81 4.11
C ALA A 127 -9.35 -10.95 3.55
N PHE A 128 -9.73 -11.90 4.41
CA PHE A 128 -10.76 -12.87 4.11
C PHE A 128 -12.15 -12.24 4.24
N THR A 129 -12.97 -12.34 3.20
CA THR A 129 -14.29 -11.70 3.13
C THR A 129 -15.40 -12.70 2.87
N GLY A 130 -15.45 -13.74 3.68
CA GLY A 130 -16.51 -14.75 3.72
C GLY A 130 -16.29 -15.94 2.80
N ASN A 131 -15.86 -15.78 1.55
CA ASN A 131 -15.60 -16.88 0.61
C ASN A 131 -14.49 -16.58 -0.39
N LYS A 132 -13.70 -15.55 -0.13
CA LYS A 132 -12.59 -15.06 -0.95
C LYS A 132 -11.66 -14.21 -0.12
N PHE A 133 -10.49 -13.95 -0.66
CA PHE A 133 -9.55 -12.95 -0.15
C PHE A 133 -9.59 -11.67 -0.98
N GLU A 134 -9.36 -10.55 -0.34
CA GLU A 134 -9.14 -9.26 -0.96
C GLU A 134 -7.72 -8.81 -0.71
N PHE A 135 -6.89 -8.70 -1.74
CA PHE A 135 -5.58 -8.08 -1.65
C PHE A 135 -5.71 -6.59 -1.98
N ARG A 136 -5.48 -5.74 -0.98
CA ARG A 136 -5.79 -4.31 -0.99
C ARG A 136 -4.57 -3.40 -1.20
N MET A 137 -3.38 -3.98 -1.30
CA MET A 137 -2.15 -3.22 -1.53
C MET A 137 -1.97 -2.70 -2.96
N PRO A 138 -2.54 -3.28 -4.04
CA PRO A 138 -2.35 -2.75 -5.38
C PRO A 138 -2.83 -1.31 -5.52
N GLY A 139 -2.00 -0.44 -6.07
CA GLY A 139 -2.38 0.94 -6.42
C GLY A 139 -3.42 0.96 -7.56
N SER A 140 -4.20 2.05 -7.67
CA SER A 140 -5.31 2.17 -8.63
C SER A 140 -4.88 2.02 -10.09
N SER A 141 -3.70 2.46 -10.45
CA SER A 141 -3.14 2.36 -11.80
C SER A 141 -2.38 1.05 -12.07
N LEU A 142 -2.08 0.27 -11.00
CA LEU A 142 -1.31 -0.97 -11.12
C LEU A 142 -2.14 -2.06 -11.80
N SER A 143 -1.51 -2.87 -12.67
CA SER A 143 -2.09 -4.14 -13.12
C SER A 143 -2.17 -5.13 -11.96
N VAL A 144 -3.24 -5.93 -11.92
CA VAL A 144 -3.34 -7.06 -10.95
C VAL A 144 -2.64 -8.32 -11.44
N ALA A 145 -1.95 -8.27 -12.58
CA ALA A 145 -1.24 -9.42 -13.15
C ALA A 145 -0.14 -9.92 -12.20
N ASP A 146 0.76 -9.03 -11.77
CA ASP A 146 1.87 -9.41 -10.88
C ASP A 146 1.39 -9.95 -9.53
N PRO A 147 0.44 -9.29 -8.81
CA PRO A 147 -0.17 -9.87 -7.62
C PRO A 147 -0.76 -11.27 -7.83
N ASN A 148 -1.45 -11.48 -8.96
CA ASN A 148 -2.05 -12.79 -9.25
C ASN A 148 -1.00 -13.85 -9.63
N ILE A 149 0.05 -13.48 -10.37
CA ILE A 149 1.17 -14.39 -10.67
C ILE A 149 1.79 -14.88 -9.36
N VAL A 150 2.14 -13.97 -8.47
CA VAL A 150 2.76 -14.31 -7.19
C VAL A 150 1.83 -15.15 -6.32
N LEU A 151 0.59 -14.70 -6.11
CA LEU A 151 -0.37 -15.37 -5.24
C LEU A 151 -0.70 -16.78 -5.76
N ASN A 152 -0.99 -16.92 -7.06
CA ASN A 152 -1.30 -18.23 -7.65
C ASN A 152 -0.12 -19.20 -7.51
N THR A 153 1.11 -18.74 -7.78
CA THR A 153 2.30 -19.59 -7.71
C THR A 153 2.61 -20.00 -6.26
N ALA A 154 2.51 -19.06 -5.32
CA ALA A 154 2.73 -19.34 -3.90
C ALA A 154 1.68 -20.30 -3.32
N VAL A 155 0.40 -20.14 -3.71
CA VAL A 155 -0.66 -21.06 -3.28
C VAL A 155 -0.51 -22.42 -3.93
N ALA A 156 -0.10 -22.49 -5.21
CA ALA A 156 0.20 -23.77 -5.87
C ALA A 156 1.32 -24.52 -5.14
N GLU A 157 2.39 -23.82 -4.74
CA GLU A 157 3.48 -24.40 -3.94
C GLU A 157 3.01 -24.93 -2.59
N ALA A 158 2.18 -24.13 -1.88
CA ALA A 158 1.64 -24.56 -0.60
C ALA A 158 0.73 -25.79 -0.73
N LEU A 159 -0.09 -25.84 -1.78
CA LEU A 159 -0.95 -27.00 -2.07
C LEU A 159 -0.13 -28.23 -2.46
N ASP A 160 0.91 -28.07 -3.29
CA ASP A 160 1.81 -29.17 -3.66
C ASP A 160 2.44 -29.82 -2.41
N GLN A 161 2.92 -29.00 -1.47
CA GLN A 161 3.50 -29.49 -0.22
C GLN A 161 2.46 -30.16 0.70
N ILE A 162 1.22 -29.67 0.72
CA ILE A 162 0.11 -30.28 1.47
C ILE A 162 -0.28 -31.61 0.83
N CYS A 163 -0.45 -31.65 -0.51
CA CYS A 163 -0.76 -32.86 -1.25
C CYS A 163 0.29 -33.95 -1.04
N ALA A 164 1.58 -33.63 -1.12
CA ALA A 164 2.66 -34.58 -0.90
C ALA A 164 2.63 -35.26 0.48
N LYS A 165 2.05 -34.59 1.51
CA LYS A 165 1.82 -35.19 2.83
C LYS A 165 0.58 -36.07 2.85
N LEU A 166 -0.53 -35.61 2.27
CA LEU A 166 -1.84 -36.28 2.36
C LEU A 166 -1.99 -37.47 1.39
N GLU A 167 -1.32 -37.46 0.23
CA GLU A 167 -1.35 -38.59 -0.75
C GLU A 167 -0.88 -39.93 -0.18
N ARG A 168 -0.07 -39.90 0.89
CA ARG A 168 0.49 -41.10 1.54
C ARG A 168 -0.38 -41.63 2.67
N VAL A 169 -1.48 -40.96 2.96
CA VAL A 169 -2.39 -41.30 4.06
C VAL A 169 -3.44 -42.30 3.58
N ASP A 170 -3.76 -43.30 4.40
CA ASP A 170 -4.89 -44.21 4.11
C ASP A 170 -6.18 -43.40 4.02
N PRO A 171 -7.04 -43.62 3.00
CA PRO A 171 -8.30 -42.90 2.87
C PRO A 171 -9.19 -42.89 4.12
N LYS A 172 -9.09 -43.92 4.97
CA LYS A 172 -9.84 -43.99 6.23
C LYS A 172 -9.38 -42.98 7.28
N ASP A 173 -8.10 -42.60 7.24
CA ASP A 173 -7.49 -41.71 8.20
C ASP A 173 -7.32 -40.28 7.65
N LEU A 174 -7.70 -40.05 6.38
CA LEU A 174 -7.46 -38.81 5.65
C LEU A 174 -7.99 -37.58 6.39
N GLU A 175 -9.21 -37.62 6.89
CA GLU A 175 -9.83 -36.50 7.61
C GLU A 175 -9.06 -36.18 8.91
N THR A 176 -8.69 -37.21 9.65
CA THR A 176 -7.93 -37.06 10.91
C THR A 176 -6.55 -36.47 10.66
N GLU A 177 -5.84 -36.97 9.65
CA GLU A 177 -4.49 -36.49 9.30
C GLU A 177 -4.54 -35.10 8.67
N ALA A 178 -5.56 -34.78 7.87
CA ALA A 178 -5.78 -33.43 7.36
C ALA A 178 -6.01 -32.42 8.49
N MET A 179 -6.80 -32.75 9.50
CA MET A 179 -7.01 -31.86 10.65
C MET A 179 -5.73 -31.71 11.50
N LYS A 180 -4.93 -32.75 11.67
CA LYS A 180 -3.61 -32.63 12.31
C LYS A 180 -2.70 -31.70 11.53
N LEU A 181 -2.68 -31.81 10.20
CA LEU A 181 -1.91 -30.95 9.32
C LEU A 181 -2.38 -29.49 9.39
N VAL A 182 -3.70 -29.24 9.42
CA VAL A 182 -4.28 -27.90 9.63
C VAL A 182 -3.75 -27.30 10.93
N LYS A 183 -3.77 -28.06 12.03
CA LYS A 183 -3.26 -27.62 13.34
C LYS A 183 -1.76 -27.33 13.31
N GLU A 184 -0.96 -28.16 12.66
CA GLU A 184 0.49 -27.95 12.47
C GLU A 184 0.76 -26.65 11.71
N LEU A 185 0.07 -26.46 10.57
CA LEU A 185 0.22 -25.29 9.73
C LEU A 185 -0.23 -24.01 10.45
N LEU A 186 -1.35 -24.06 11.17
CA LEU A 186 -1.84 -22.93 11.95
C LEU A 186 -0.79 -22.48 12.98
N LYS A 187 -0.25 -23.41 13.76
CA LYS A 187 0.78 -23.09 14.75
C LYS A 187 2.02 -22.45 14.11
N LYS A 188 2.42 -22.90 12.92
CA LYS A 188 3.61 -22.40 12.22
C LYS A 188 3.39 -21.02 11.61
N HIS A 189 2.20 -20.77 11.04
CA HIS A 189 1.93 -19.59 10.21
C HIS A 189 0.99 -18.57 10.87
N ARG A 190 0.61 -18.77 12.16
CA ARG A 190 -0.26 -17.85 12.89
C ARG A 190 0.28 -16.42 12.97
N ARG A 191 1.59 -16.26 12.89
CA ARG A 191 2.27 -14.96 13.02
C ARG A 191 1.77 -13.91 12.02
N ILE A 192 1.29 -14.33 10.84
CA ILE A 192 0.80 -13.41 9.80
C ILE A 192 -0.65 -12.98 10.00
N ILE A 193 -1.42 -13.71 10.86
CA ILE A 193 -2.82 -13.39 11.13
C ILE A 193 -2.87 -12.20 12.09
N PHE A 194 -3.60 -11.15 11.69
CA PHE A 194 -3.79 -9.96 12.50
C PHE A 194 -5.16 -9.32 12.22
N ASN A 195 -6.03 -9.32 13.23
CA ASN A 195 -7.38 -8.76 13.16
C ASN A 195 -7.49 -7.33 13.73
N GLY A 196 -6.38 -6.77 14.21
CA GLY A 196 -6.34 -5.43 14.80
C GLY A 196 -6.24 -4.29 13.79
N ASN A 197 -6.05 -3.07 14.29
CA ASN A 197 -5.87 -1.88 13.47
C ASN A 197 -4.43 -1.79 12.93
N GLY A 198 -4.27 -2.00 11.62
CA GLY A 198 -2.99 -1.98 10.91
C GLY A 198 -2.35 -0.58 10.78
N TYR A 199 -3.05 0.51 11.12
CA TYR A 199 -2.51 1.88 11.02
C TYR A 199 -1.71 2.33 12.24
N THR A 200 -1.66 1.53 13.29
CA THR A 200 -1.02 1.92 14.55
C THR A 200 0.48 1.62 14.55
N ASP A 201 1.28 2.49 15.17
CA ASP A 201 2.69 2.23 15.43
C ASP A 201 2.91 0.97 16.30
N ALA A 202 1.95 0.65 17.16
CA ALA A 202 1.96 -0.57 17.94
C ALA A 202 1.95 -1.82 17.06
N TRP A 203 1.21 -1.80 15.94
CA TRP A 203 1.23 -2.88 14.97
C TRP A 203 2.60 -3.02 14.29
N VAL A 204 3.22 -1.91 13.90
CA VAL A 204 4.55 -1.94 13.27
C VAL A 204 5.55 -2.63 14.21
N ALA A 205 5.57 -2.25 15.50
CA ALA A 205 6.44 -2.85 16.50
C ALA A 205 6.11 -4.33 16.76
N GLU A 206 4.84 -4.70 16.74
CA GLU A 206 4.40 -6.09 16.90
C GLU A 206 4.76 -6.95 15.69
N ALA A 207 4.58 -6.43 14.49
CA ALA A 207 4.94 -7.12 13.24
C ALA A 207 6.45 -7.41 13.17
N GLU A 208 7.28 -6.47 13.62
CA GLU A 208 8.73 -6.67 13.73
C GLU A 208 9.06 -7.82 14.70
N LYS A 209 8.44 -7.85 15.89
CA LYS A 209 8.61 -8.96 16.85
C LYS A 209 8.17 -10.31 16.29
N ARG A 210 7.13 -10.33 15.44
CA ARG A 210 6.67 -11.53 14.74
C ARG A 210 7.58 -11.93 13.57
N GLY A 211 8.58 -11.11 13.22
CA GLY A 211 9.48 -11.33 12.09
C GLY A 211 8.80 -11.15 10.74
N LEU A 212 7.80 -10.27 10.65
CA LEU A 212 7.15 -9.91 9.39
C LEU A 212 7.94 -8.81 8.68
N TYR A 213 7.95 -8.84 7.36
CA TYR A 213 8.61 -7.82 6.55
C TYR A 213 7.85 -6.50 6.59
N ASN A 214 8.60 -5.39 6.67
CA ASN A 214 8.09 -4.03 6.50
C ASN A 214 8.91 -3.33 5.41
N LEU A 215 8.68 -3.68 4.15
CA LEU A 215 9.41 -3.17 3.00
C LEU A 215 8.68 -1.93 2.46
N LYS A 216 9.06 -0.76 2.95
CA LYS A 216 8.31 0.49 2.73
C LYS A 216 8.39 0.98 1.29
N SER A 217 9.53 0.78 0.62
CA SER A 217 9.78 1.29 -0.73
C SER A 217 10.07 0.17 -1.74
N LEU A 218 10.02 0.52 -3.03
CA LEU A 218 10.41 -0.40 -4.09
C LEU A 218 11.90 -0.80 -4.00
N PRO A 219 12.86 0.12 -3.77
CA PRO A 219 14.27 -0.27 -3.60
C PRO A 219 14.49 -1.25 -2.44
N GLU A 220 13.73 -1.16 -1.35
CA GLU A 220 13.80 -2.13 -0.25
C GLU A 220 13.17 -3.49 -0.62
N ALA A 221 12.10 -3.47 -1.40
CA ALA A 221 11.36 -4.68 -1.74
C ALA A 221 12.02 -5.49 -2.86
N MET A 222 12.51 -4.84 -3.91
CA MET A 222 12.99 -5.51 -5.13
C MET A 222 14.09 -6.55 -4.93
N PRO A 223 15.07 -6.39 -4.02
CA PRO A 223 16.07 -7.44 -3.78
C PRO A 223 15.47 -8.80 -3.40
N GLN A 224 14.25 -8.81 -2.82
CA GLN A 224 13.59 -10.05 -2.43
C GLN A 224 13.23 -10.95 -3.62
N ILE A 225 12.99 -10.39 -4.83
CA ILE A 225 12.67 -11.22 -6.00
C ILE A 225 13.83 -12.16 -6.35
N LYS A 226 15.07 -11.76 -6.05
CA LYS A 226 16.31 -12.53 -6.27
C LYS A 226 16.63 -13.49 -5.11
N ALA A 227 15.88 -13.47 -4.00
CA ALA A 227 16.08 -14.40 -2.91
C ALA A 227 15.94 -15.85 -3.39
N LYS A 228 16.84 -16.73 -2.92
CA LYS A 228 16.91 -18.14 -3.37
C LYS A 228 15.54 -18.83 -3.36
N LYS A 229 14.80 -18.73 -2.26
CA LYS A 229 13.46 -19.34 -2.12
C LYS A 229 12.47 -18.86 -3.20
N ASN A 230 12.59 -17.59 -3.61
CA ASN A 230 11.69 -16.97 -4.56
C ASN A 230 12.04 -17.35 -6.01
N LYS A 231 13.33 -17.46 -6.33
CA LYS A 231 13.79 -18.03 -7.61
C LYS A 231 13.34 -19.49 -7.75
N GLU A 232 13.61 -20.32 -6.74
CA GLU A 232 13.21 -21.73 -6.70
C GLU A 232 11.70 -21.91 -6.86
N LEU A 233 10.88 -21.02 -6.27
CA LEU A 233 9.42 -21.02 -6.43
C LEU A 233 9.03 -20.89 -7.91
N PHE A 234 9.51 -19.84 -8.57
CA PHE A 234 9.14 -19.56 -9.96
C PHE A 234 9.67 -20.59 -10.93
N GLU A 235 10.89 -21.06 -10.74
CA GLU A 235 11.50 -22.11 -11.58
C GLU A 235 10.78 -23.45 -11.43
N LYS A 236 10.47 -23.88 -10.19
CA LYS A 236 9.75 -25.12 -9.91
C LYS A 236 8.39 -25.17 -10.59
N HIS A 237 7.68 -24.06 -10.60
CA HIS A 237 6.34 -23.96 -11.20
C HIS A 237 6.37 -23.48 -12.67
N HIS A 238 7.54 -23.40 -13.29
CA HIS A 238 7.74 -22.98 -14.70
C HIS A 238 7.09 -21.63 -15.03
N VAL A 239 7.09 -20.70 -14.07
CA VAL A 239 6.49 -19.36 -14.23
C VAL A 239 7.53 -18.38 -14.77
N PHE A 240 8.72 -18.33 -14.16
CA PHE A 240 9.85 -17.55 -14.63
C PHE A 240 11.15 -18.32 -14.51
N THR A 241 12.01 -18.13 -15.50
CA THR A 241 13.42 -18.55 -15.46
C THR A 241 14.26 -17.52 -14.68
N GLU A 242 15.45 -17.88 -14.26
CA GLU A 242 16.38 -16.97 -13.59
C GLU A 242 16.67 -15.72 -14.44
N ILE A 243 16.84 -15.87 -15.75
CA ILE A 243 17.10 -14.75 -16.69
C ILE A 243 15.90 -13.79 -16.72
N GLU A 244 14.67 -14.31 -16.71
CA GLU A 244 13.46 -13.47 -16.70
C GLU A 244 13.29 -12.74 -15.35
N ILE A 245 13.66 -13.36 -14.24
CA ILE A 245 13.66 -12.73 -12.92
C ILE A 245 14.67 -11.59 -12.89
N ASP A 246 15.89 -11.82 -13.36
CA ASP A 246 16.93 -10.80 -13.41
C ASP A 246 16.54 -9.63 -14.33
N SER A 247 15.97 -9.92 -15.49
CA SER A 247 15.45 -8.89 -16.40
C SER A 247 14.34 -8.05 -15.75
N ARG A 248 13.39 -8.69 -15.08
CA ARG A 248 12.31 -7.99 -14.35
C ARG A 248 12.85 -7.10 -13.25
N TYR A 249 13.80 -7.59 -12.48
CA TYR A 249 14.47 -6.83 -11.42
C TYR A 249 15.04 -5.50 -11.97
N GLU A 250 15.81 -5.57 -13.06
CA GLU A 250 16.39 -4.37 -13.69
C GLU A 250 15.29 -3.43 -14.22
N ILE A 251 14.28 -3.97 -14.90
CA ILE A 251 13.17 -3.18 -15.48
C ILE A 251 12.38 -2.43 -14.39
N TYR A 252 12.09 -3.06 -13.25
CA TYR A 252 11.34 -2.41 -12.18
C TYR A 252 12.15 -1.28 -11.54
N LEU A 253 13.43 -1.48 -11.27
CA LEU A 253 14.32 -0.45 -10.73
C LEU A 253 14.50 0.71 -11.69
N GLU A 254 14.68 0.41 -12.97
CA GLU A 254 14.80 1.43 -14.00
C GLU A 254 13.51 2.25 -14.15
N ASN A 255 12.35 1.60 -14.17
CA ASN A 255 11.05 2.28 -14.23
C ASN A 255 10.80 3.16 -13.02
N TYR A 256 11.17 2.69 -11.82
CA TYR A 256 11.08 3.48 -10.59
C TYR A 256 11.89 4.78 -10.71
N SER A 257 13.17 4.65 -11.04
CA SER A 257 14.08 5.78 -11.20
C SER A 257 13.61 6.77 -12.28
N LYS A 258 13.15 6.26 -13.43
CA LYS A 258 12.61 7.07 -14.51
C LYS A 258 11.35 7.84 -14.10
N THR A 259 10.45 7.18 -13.36
CA THR A 259 9.19 7.81 -12.90
C THR A 259 9.50 8.99 -11.99
N ILE A 260 10.29 8.78 -10.92
CA ILE A 260 10.63 9.85 -9.98
C ILE A 260 11.43 10.96 -10.67
N ARG A 261 12.33 10.60 -11.60
CA ARG A 261 13.05 11.60 -12.40
C ARG A 261 12.10 12.50 -13.20
N ILE A 262 11.10 11.92 -13.87
CA ILE A 262 10.12 12.69 -14.64
C ILE A 262 9.33 13.61 -13.70
N GLU A 263 8.89 13.12 -12.54
CA GLU A 263 8.17 13.90 -11.54
C GLU A 263 9.03 15.08 -11.03
N ALA A 264 10.30 14.82 -10.68
CA ALA A 264 11.22 15.86 -10.23
C ALA A 264 11.50 16.94 -11.31
N LEU A 265 11.73 16.52 -12.55
CA LEU A 265 11.92 17.47 -13.66
C LEU A 265 10.67 18.30 -13.95
N THR A 266 9.49 17.68 -13.87
CA THR A 266 8.21 18.37 -14.03
C THR A 266 8.01 19.38 -12.89
N MET A 267 8.28 19.00 -11.63
CA MET A 267 8.22 19.91 -10.49
C MET A 267 9.14 21.12 -10.68
N LEU A 268 10.39 20.91 -11.10
CA LEU A 268 11.34 21.98 -11.40
C LEU A 268 10.82 22.91 -12.51
N GLU A 269 10.26 22.35 -13.58
CA GLU A 269 9.70 23.14 -14.68
C GLU A 269 8.52 23.99 -14.19
N MET A 270 7.57 23.41 -13.45
CA MET A 270 6.42 24.10 -12.90
C MET A 270 6.83 25.24 -11.95
N VAL A 271 7.78 24.97 -11.05
CA VAL A 271 8.23 25.99 -10.11
C VAL A 271 8.97 27.11 -10.82
N LYS A 272 9.94 26.80 -11.70
CA LYS A 272 10.83 27.78 -12.33
C LYS A 272 10.14 28.64 -13.40
N LYS A 273 9.17 28.08 -14.13
CA LYS A 273 8.55 28.80 -15.25
C LYS A 273 7.19 29.39 -14.92
N ASP A 274 6.40 28.66 -14.11
CA ASP A 274 5.01 29.04 -13.92
C ASP A 274 4.81 29.71 -12.55
N PHE A 275 5.18 29.01 -11.46
CA PHE A 275 4.89 29.48 -10.10
C PHE A 275 5.70 30.73 -9.74
N THR A 276 7.01 30.75 -10.05
CA THR A 276 7.90 31.86 -9.71
C THR A 276 7.50 33.15 -10.40
N ASP A 277 7.00 33.08 -11.65
CA ASP A 277 6.51 34.26 -12.38
C ASP A 277 5.29 34.91 -11.67
N GLY A 278 4.33 34.08 -11.25
CA GLY A 278 3.17 34.55 -10.48
C GLY A 278 3.53 35.11 -9.11
N LEU A 279 4.47 34.49 -8.41
CA LEU A 279 5.00 34.94 -7.12
C LEU A 279 5.61 36.35 -7.25
N MET A 280 6.55 36.55 -8.21
CA MET A 280 7.21 37.84 -8.44
C MET A 280 6.23 38.93 -8.88
N ALA A 281 5.21 38.57 -9.69
CA ALA A 281 4.18 39.52 -10.10
C ALA A 281 3.34 39.99 -8.89
N TYR A 282 3.00 39.12 -7.96
CA TYR A 282 2.29 39.49 -6.76
C TYR A 282 3.14 40.33 -5.80
N GLU A 283 4.42 39.99 -5.60
CA GLU A 283 5.35 40.80 -4.81
C GLU A 283 5.48 42.21 -5.36
N THR A 284 5.58 42.34 -6.70
CA THR A 284 5.59 43.64 -7.40
C THR A 284 4.32 44.42 -7.11
N ALA A 285 3.14 43.82 -7.22
CA ALA A 285 1.87 44.49 -6.97
C ALA A 285 1.72 44.98 -5.50
N LEU A 286 2.20 44.18 -4.54
CA LEU A 286 2.22 44.55 -3.13
C LEU A 286 3.21 45.71 -2.86
N THR A 287 4.37 45.66 -3.48
CA THR A 287 5.41 46.70 -3.35
C THR A 287 4.89 48.03 -3.91
N ASP A 288 4.30 48.02 -5.11
CA ASP A 288 3.72 49.20 -5.73
C ASP A 288 2.58 49.77 -4.88
N THR A 289 1.73 48.91 -4.32
CA THR A 289 0.64 49.34 -3.42
C THR A 289 1.20 50.03 -2.19
N ALA A 290 2.27 49.49 -1.58
CA ALA A 290 2.88 50.07 -0.39
C ALA A 290 3.55 51.43 -0.72
N ILE A 291 4.22 51.57 -1.86
CA ILE A 291 4.84 52.83 -2.31
C ILE A 291 3.77 53.87 -2.58
N GLN A 292 2.75 53.56 -3.34
CA GLN A 292 1.66 54.49 -3.68
C GLN A 292 0.89 54.97 -2.44
N LYS A 293 0.61 54.06 -1.48
CA LYS A 293 -0.02 54.45 -0.19
C LYS A 293 0.82 55.46 0.57
N LYS A 294 2.14 55.26 0.64
CA LYS A 294 3.06 56.20 1.34
C LYS A 294 3.14 57.55 0.64
N GLN A 295 2.99 57.60 -0.69
CA GLN A 295 2.98 58.87 -1.45
C GLN A 295 1.71 59.70 -1.20
N VAL A 296 0.56 59.06 -1.03
CA VAL A 296 -0.75 59.76 -0.90
C VAL A 296 -1.12 60.01 0.56
N LEU A 297 -0.78 59.10 1.46
CA LEU A 297 -1.15 59.15 2.87
C LEU A 297 0.08 59.40 3.75
N ALA A 298 0.22 60.58 4.31
CA ALA A 298 1.29 60.90 5.23
C ALA A 298 1.21 59.98 6.48
N GLY A 299 2.25 59.17 6.71
CA GLY A 299 2.33 58.27 7.84
C GLY A 299 1.68 56.89 7.64
N ALA A 300 1.35 56.48 6.40
CA ALA A 300 0.89 55.14 6.08
C ALA A 300 1.92 54.08 6.52
N LYS A 301 1.52 53.17 7.40
CA LYS A 301 2.40 52.12 7.97
C LYS A 301 2.62 50.98 6.99
N CYS A 302 1.68 50.68 6.11
CA CYS A 302 1.67 49.58 5.17
C CYS A 302 2.01 48.21 5.83
N THR A 303 1.52 48.00 7.06
CA THR A 303 1.85 46.85 7.88
C THR A 303 1.42 45.54 7.24
N LEU A 304 0.25 45.52 6.59
CA LEU A 304 -0.27 44.31 5.93
C LEU A 304 0.62 43.96 4.73
N GLU A 305 0.86 44.92 3.86
CA GLU A 305 1.68 44.70 2.65
C GLU A 305 3.08 44.24 3.03
N THR A 306 3.70 44.91 4.01
CA THR A 306 5.03 44.56 4.49
C THR A 306 5.06 43.16 5.10
N SER A 307 4.03 42.79 5.90
CA SER A 307 3.96 41.45 6.50
C SER A 307 3.84 40.33 5.48
N ILE A 308 3.02 40.54 4.44
CA ILE A 308 2.89 39.55 3.36
C ILE A 308 4.19 39.47 2.55
N LEU A 309 4.77 40.59 2.14
CA LEU A 309 6.04 40.66 1.43
C LEU A 309 7.18 39.95 2.17
N THR A 310 7.30 40.15 3.48
CA THR A 310 8.35 39.50 4.28
C THR A 310 8.21 37.98 4.25
N LYS A 311 6.99 37.46 4.29
CA LYS A 311 6.74 36.02 4.24
C LYS A 311 7.02 35.44 2.86
N LEU A 312 6.60 36.16 1.79
CA LEU A 312 6.84 35.75 0.41
C LEU A 312 8.35 35.77 0.09
N ASP A 313 9.08 36.79 0.51
CA ASP A 313 10.53 36.89 0.36
C ASP A 313 11.26 35.72 1.02
N THR A 314 10.86 35.36 2.25
CA THR A 314 11.39 34.18 2.95
C THR A 314 11.10 32.89 2.18
N ALA A 315 9.90 32.74 1.63
CA ALA A 315 9.52 31.56 0.84
C ALA A 315 10.30 31.56 -0.51
N SER A 316 10.44 32.70 -1.16
CA SER A 316 11.17 32.87 -2.41
C SER A 316 12.64 32.46 -2.28
N GLU A 317 13.31 32.88 -1.21
CA GLU A 317 14.68 32.46 -0.90
C GLU A 317 14.78 30.93 -0.67
N ALA A 318 13.86 30.36 0.11
CA ALA A 318 13.81 28.93 0.36
C ALA A 318 13.54 28.12 -0.93
N ILE A 319 12.65 28.60 -1.80
CA ILE A 319 12.38 28.00 -3.12
C ILE A 319 13.65 28.00 -3.97
N GLY A 320 14.36 29.13 -4.05
CA GLY A 320 15.59 29.23 -4.84
C GLY A 320 16.64 28.22 -4.39
N LEU A 321 16.90 28.13 -3.09
CA LEU A 321 17.85 27.17 -2.53
C LEU A 321 17.44 25.71 -2.77
N ALA A 322 16.15 25.39 -2.64
CA ALA A 322 15.63 24.05 -2.87
C ALA A 322 15.70 23.65 -4.35
N VAL A 323 15.45 24.57 -5.27
CA VAL A 323 15.61 24.35 -6.73
C VAL A 323 17.07 24.02 -7.05
N GLU A 324 18.02 24.82 -6.59
CA GLU A 324 19.44 24.57 -6.82
C GLU A 324 19.89 23.22 -6.28
N LYS A 325 19.42 22.85 -5.09
CA LYS A 325 19.74 21.56 -4.46
C LYS A 325 19.21 20.39 -5.27
N LEU A 326 17.92 20.42 -5.65
CA LEU A 326 17.30 19.35 -6.43
C LEU A 326 17.96 19.19 -7.81
N GLU A 327 18.29 20.29 -8.50
CA GLU A 327 19.01 20.25 -9.77
C GLU A 327 20.39 19.61 -9.64
N LYS A 328 21.14 19.99 -8.60
CA LYS A 328 22.45 19.42 -8.31
C LYS A 328 22.36 17.92 -8.03
N ASP A 329 21.46 17.51 -7.17
CA ASP A 329 21.36 16.11 -6.77
C ASP A 329 20.81 15.23 -7.90
N LEU A 330 19.93 15.75 -8.75
CA LEU A 330 19.54 15.09 -10.01
C LEU A 330 20.74 14.89 -10.96
N ALA A 331 21.68 15.85 -11.03
CA ALA A 331 22.86 15.69 -11.85
C ALA A 331 23.84 14.65 -11.27
N GLU A 332 23.94 14.56 -9.96
CA GLU A 332 24.76 13.54 -9.30
C GLU A 332 24.20 12.11 -9.49
N THR A 333 22.86 11.93 -9.43
CA THR A 333 22.25 10.61 -9.66
C THR A 333 22.58 10.04 -11.05
N GLN A 334 22.82 10.87 -12.06
CA GLN A 334 23.17 10.41 -13.42
C GLN A 334 24.54 9.70 -13.49
N LYS A 335 25.38 9.81 -12.46
CA LYS A 335 26.70 9.16 -12.39
C LYS A 335 26.60 7.74 -11.80
N ILE A 336 25.44 7.36 -11.24
CA ILE A 336 25.21 6.07 -10.62
C ILE A 336 24.81 5.07 -11.72
N THR A 337 25.58 4.00 -11.85
CA THR A 337 25.38 2.96 -12.88
C THR A 337 24.67 1.70 -12.38
N ASP A 338 24.73 1.43 -11.07
CA ASP A 338 24.02 0.31 -10.46
C ASP A 338 22.54 0.68 -10.29
N SER A 339 21.65 -0.17 -10.79
CA SER A 339 20.20 0.09 -10.82
C SER A 339 19.58 0.21 -9.43
N LEU A 340 20.02 -0.62 -8.48
CA LEU A 340 19.51 -0.57 -7.11
C LEU A 340 20.01 0.67 -6.37
N ALA A 341 21.30 0.98 -6.49
CA ALA A 341 21.87 2.18 -5.90
C ALA A 341 21.21 3.44 -6.47
N LEU A 342 20.93 3.45 -7.78
CA LEU A 342 20.23 4.55 -8.44
C LEU A 342 18.81 4.71 -7.90
N ALA A 343 18.03 3.63 -7.84
CA ALA A 343 16.67 3.67 -7.31
C ALA A 343 16.64 4.09 -5.83
N THR A 344 17.61 3.63 -5.04
CA THR A 344 17.78 4.06 -3.64
C THR A 344 18.09 5.55 -3.54
N ALA A 345 18.97 6.08 -4.40
CA ALA A 345 19.27 7.51 -4.42
C ALA A 345 18.05 8.35 -4.82
N TYR A 346 17.24 7.88 -5.77
CA TYR A 346 15.98 8.55 -6.09
C TYR A 346 14.99 8.54 -4.92
N HIS A 347 14.90 7.43 -4.18
CA HIS A 347 14.05 7.35 -3.00
C HIS A 347 14.54 8.24 -1.86
N ASP A 348 15.81 8.11 -1.48
CA ASP A 348 16.32 8.72 -0.24
C ASP A 348 16.70 10.19 -0.40
N ILE A 349 17.13 10.61 -1.60
CA ILE A 349 17.63 11.96 -1.87
C ILE A 349 16.61 12.76 -2.68
N ILE A 350 16.24 12.28 -3.86
CA ILE A 350 15.43 13.08 -4.79
C ILE A 350 14.02 13.31 -4.26
N LEU A 351 13.35 12.29 -3.68
CA LEU A 351 12.02 12.50 -3.07
C LEU A 351 12.09 13.47 -1.88
N ALA A 352 13.13 13.38 -1.05
CA ALA A 352 13.32 14.30 0.07
C ALA A 352 13.55 15.75 -0.43
N ASP A 353 14.30 15.94 -1.51
CA ASP A 353 14.51 17.26 -2.12
C ASP A 353 13.24 17.81 -2.75
N MET A 354 12.41 16.94 -3.38
CA MET A 354 11.10 17.34 -3.89
C MET A 354 10.17 17.81 -2.76
N ASP A 355 10.16 17.12 -1.63
CA ASP A 355 9.37 17.52 -0.46
C ASP A 355 9.88 18.85 0.13
N ALA A 356 11.20 19.03 0.18
CA ALA A 356 11.82 20.27 0.63
C ALA A 356 11.53 21.47 -0.27
N LEU A 357 11.40 21.24 -1.59
CA LEU A 357 10.99 22.25 -2.55
C LEU A 357 9.48 22.54 -2.44
N ARG A 358 8.67 21.52 -2.26
CA ARG A 358 7.23 21.66 -2.18
C ARG A 358 6.77 22.49 -0.98
N ALA A 359 7.37 22.30 0.18
CA ALA A 359 6.95 22.97 1.41
C ALA A 359 6.92 24.51 1.33
N PRO A 360 7.99 25.20 0.86
CA PRO A 360 7.93 26.66 0.69
C PRO A 360 7.04 27.11 -0.46
N VAL A 361 6.85 26.30 -1.51
CA VAL A 361 5.89 26.60 -2.60
C VAL A 361 4.45 26.57 -2.07
N ASP A 362 4.06 25.51 -1.35
CA ASP A 362 2.72 25.39 -0.75
C ASP A 362 2.45 26.56 0.23
N ALA A 363 3.45 26.93 1.04
CA ALA A 363 3.33 28.06 1.97
C ALA A 363 3.16 29.42 1.26
N ALA A 364 3.82 29.63 0.13
CA ALA A 364 3.66 30.82 -0.68
C ALA A 364 2.31 30.83 -1.41
N GLU A 365 1.85 29.69 -1.93
CA GLU A 365 0.59 29.52 -2.64
C GLU A 365 -0.61 29.93 -1.78
N GLU A 366 -0.60 29.61 -0.48
CA GLU A 366 -1.65 30.03 0.47
C GLU A 366 -1.81 31.55 0.58
N MET A 367 -0.79 32.33 0.24
CA MET A 367 -0.78 33.80 0.34
C MET A 367 -1.05 34.51 -0.98
N ILE A 368 -0.87 33.80 -2.10
CA ILE A 368 -0.96 34.38 -3.45
C ILE A 368 -2.42 34.33 -3.92
N PRO A 369 -3.02 35.49 -4.33
CA PRO A 369 -4.34 35.50 -4.92
C PRO A 369 -4.42 34.67 -6.21
N GLU A 370 -5.58 34.04 -6.42
CA GLU A 370 -5.83 33.17 -7.59
C GLU A 370 -5.46 33.80 -8.94
N THR A 371 -5.56 35.12 -9.06
CA THR A 371 -5.23 35.86 -10.29
C THR A 371 -3.74 35.79 -10.66
N TYR A 372 -2.88 35.47 -9.70
CA TYR A 372 -1.43 35.31 -9.90
C TYR A 372 -1.00 33.84 -9.89
N LEU A 373 -1.91 32.88 -9.56
CA LEU A 373 -1.61 31.47 -9.59
C LEU A 373 -1.69 30.94 -11.04
N PRO A 374 -0.69 30.16 -11.50
CA PRO A 374 -0.68 29.61 -12.86
C PRO A 374 -1.66 28.43 -13.02
N TYR A 375 -2.16 27.88 -11.91
CA TYR A 375 -3.03 26.71 -11.89
C TYR A 375 -4.42 27.04 -11.35
N PRO A 376 -5.48 26.36 -11.84
CA PRO A 376 -6.81 26.54 -11.32
C PRO A 376 -6.91 26.06 -9.88
N THR A 377 -7.58 26.87 -9.02
CA THR A 377 -7.92 26.45 -7.65
C THR A 377 -8.88 25.25 -7.64
N TYR A 378 -8.96 24.53 -6.52
CA TYR A 378 -9.93 23.45 -6.36
C TYR A 378 -11.38 23.92 -6.59
N SER A 379 -11.72 25.14 -6.18
CA SER A 379 -13.04 25.72 -6.45
C SER A 379 -13.31 25.81 -7.95
N LYS A 380 -12.36 26.28 -8.74
CA LYS A 380 -12.51 26.32 -10.20
C LYS A 380 -12.64 24.93 -10.81
N LEU A 381 -11.83 23.97 -10.35
CA LEU A 381 -11.89 22.60 -10.85
C LEU A 381 -13.24 21.93 -10.53
N LEU A 382 -13.76 22.11 -9.31
CA LEU A 382 -15.01 21.52 -8.87
C LEU A 382 -16.24 22.11 -9.58
N PHE A 383 -16.20 23.39 -9.93
CA PHE A 383 -17.33 24.11 -10.55
C PHE A 383 -17.11 24.46 -12.03
N SER A 384 -16.09 23.88 -12.67
CA SER A 384 -15.79 24.14 -14.09
C SER A 384 -16.72 23.40 -15.07
N LEU A 385 -17.46 22.40 -14.60
CA LEU A 385 -18.48 21.72 -15.41
C LEU A 385 -19.71 22.61 -15.54
N ARG A 386 -19.89 23.19 -16.68
CA ARG A 386 -21.11 23.88 -17.11
C ARG A 386 -21.82 23.06 -18.17
#